data_0fc1f046a255431ae1800950f587db62
#
_entry.id   0fc1f046a255431ae1800950f587db62
#
_cell.length_a   1.000
_cell.length_b   1.000
_cell.length_c   1.000
_cell.angle_alpha   90.00
_cell.angle_beta   90.00
_cell.angle_gamma   90.00
#
_symmetry.space_group_name_H-M   'P 1'
#
loop_
_entity.id
_entity.type
_entity.pdbx_description
1 polymer ?
#
loop_
_entity_poly.entity_id
_entity_poly.type
_entity_poly.pdbx_seq_one_letter_code
_entity_poly.pdbx_strand_id
1 'polypeptide(L)'
;MSRTIKNYIIIIAILCAGVFIFFGIMLGRRAAPGNFNAGLNFYSEKKQEEEQNKEIIAPPPYRVATMSLSPDESQYAIGEIFIVDVLINTNKEPIDGVDIRYLVFDPEAVEIIDSEKNMPGTQIEAGALMPVTMANEVDQKGGKILFSQIVSGGERFQNNTNEVFARIHMKAIKSGPWNMSFDFTPNATNDANITSLGKDILFQAQGGSYEIYGK
;
A
#
# COMPACT_ATOMS: atom_id res chain seq x y z
N MET A 1 44.16 2.45 22.22
CA MET A 1 43.00 3.32 22.00
C MET A 1 43.48 4.74 21.73
N SER A 2 43.22 5.32 20.56
CA SER A 2 43.72 6.63 20.11
C SER A 2 43.23 7.73 21.04
N ARG A 3 44.06 8.77 21.26
CA ARG A 3 43.74 9.94 22.11
C ARG A 3 42.44 10.64 21.64
N THR A 4 42.16 10.60 20.35
CA THR A 4 40.98 11.13 19.73
C THR A 4 39.69 10.39 20.17
N ILE A 5 39.70 9.05 20.24
CA ILE A 5 38.55 8.24 20.65
C ILE A 5 38.19 8.49 22.12
N LYS A 6 39.19 8.69 23.01
CA LYS A 6 38.94 9.04 24.43
C LYS A 6 38.22 10.37 24.56
N ASN A 7 38.60 11.37 23.76
CA ASN A 7 37.95 12.69 23.80
C ASN A 7 36.48 12.65 23.32
N TYR A 8 36.15 11.85 22.27
CA TYR A 8 34.77 11.68 21.83
C TYR A 8 33.88 11.00 22.87
N ILE A 9 34.39 9.99 23.58
CA ILE A 9 33.67 9.31 24.66
C ILE A 9 33.34 10.26 25.80
N ILE A 10 34.29 11.13 26.18
CA ILE A 10 34.08 12.12 27.25
C ILE A 10 33.04 13.16 26.85
N ILE A 11 33.06 13.64 25.61
CA ILE A 11 32.08 14.62 25.11
C ILE A 11 30.66 14.03 25.09
N ILE A 12 30.50 12.77 24.65
CA ILE A 12 29.20 12.09 24.64
C ILE A 12 28.69 11.87 26.06
N ALA A 13 29.55 11.50 27.01
CA ALA A 13 29.17 11.31 28.40
C ALA A 13 28.68 12.61 29.06
N ILE A 14 29.34 13.75 28.78
CA ILE A 14 28.93 15.06 29.29
C ILE A 14 27.57 15.49 28.69
N LEU A 15 27.34 15.26 27.39
CA LEU A 15 26.08 15.55 26.73
C LEU A 15 24.91 14.71 27.31
N CYS A 16 25.11 13.42 27.54
CA CYS A 16 24.10 12.56 28.18
C CYS A 16 23.77 13.00 29.60
N ALA A 17 24.80 13.35 30.41
CA ALA A 17 24.58 13.84 31.78
C ALA A 17 23.78 15.16 31.81
N GLY A 18 24.04 16.07 30.87
CA GLY A 18 23.29 17.33 30.73
C GLY A 18 21.80 17.13 30.43
N VAL A 19 21.48 16.17 29.60
CA VAL A 19 20.08 15.83 29.27
C VAL A 19 19.34 15.28 30.49
N PHE A 20 19.97 14.40 31.29
CA PHE A 20 19.34 13.87 32.51
C PHE A 20 19.10 14.92 33.57
N ILE A 21 20.02 15.88 33.73
CA ILE A 21 19.85 16.99 34.70
C ILE A 21 18.71 17.91 34.26
N PHE A 22 18.61 18.21 32.98
CA PHE A 22 17.54 19.07 32.45
C PHE A 22 16.15 18.43 32.60
N PHE A 23 16.00 17.11 32.32
CA PHE A 23 14.79 16.37 32.56
C PHE A 23 14.44 16.25 34.05
N GLY A 24 15.41 16.05 34.90
CA GLY A 24 15.20 15.99 36.38
C GLY A 24 14.68 17.30 36.94
N ILE A 25 15.18 18.46 36.48
CA ILE A 25 14.71 19.79 36.92
C ILE A 25 13.30 20.08 36.39
N MET A 26 12.94 19.61 35.17
CA MET A 26 11.61 19.81 34.62
C MET A 26 10.53 18.98 35.33
N LEU A 27 10.86 17.76 35.76
CA LEU A 27 9.97 16.90 36.55
C LEU A 27 9.84 17.34 38.01
N GLY A 28 10.90 17.90 38.61
CA GLY A 28 10.90 18.34 40.00
C GLY A 28 10.15 19.64 40.29
N ARG A 29 9.81 20.45 39.26
CA ARG A 29 9.08 21.73 39.45
C ARG A 29 7.56 21.61 39.54
N ARG A 30 7.00 20.39 39.47
CA ARG A 30 5.53 20.17 39.57
C ARG A 30 5.02 19.72 40.92
N ALA A 31 5.83 19.78 41.97
CA ALA A 31 5.37 19.55 43.34
C ALA A 31 5.21 20.89 44.08
N ALA A 32 4.15 21.63 43.83
CA ALA A 32 3.67 22.69 44.72
C ALA A 32 2.65 22.10 45.71
N PRO A 33 2.74 22.40 47.02
CA PRO A 33 1.76 21.91 48.01
C PRO A 33 0.46 22.68 47.84
N GLY A 34 -0.56 22.04 47.35
CA GLY A 34 -1.88 22.61 47.16
C GLY A 34 -2.93 21.85 47.96
N ASN A 35 -3.42 22.44 49.03
CA ASN A 35 -4.69 22.29 49.70
C ASN A 35 -5.45 20.96 49.57
N PHE A 36 -5.50 20.27 50.73
CA PHE A 36 -6.40 19.18 51.04
C PHE A 36 -7.84 19.69 51.12
N ASN A 37 -8.61 19.50 50.04
CA ASN A 37 -10.06 19.42 50.08
C ASN A 37 -10.45 18.04 49.53
N ALA A 38 -10.28 17.04 50.39
CA ALA A 38 -10.76 15.69 50.14
C ALA A 38 -12.26 15.65 50.48
N GLY A 39 -13.06 15.42 49.48
CA GLY A 39 -14.43 14.98 49.68
C GLY A 39 -15.45 15.77 48.88
N LEU A 40 -15.51 15.56 47.55
CA LEU A 40 -16.76 15.71 46.77
C LEU A 40 -16.56 15.41 45.25
N ASN A 41 -15.45 14.83 44.82
CA ASN A 41 -15.23 14.61 43.36
C ASN A 41 -15.18 13.13 42.92
N PHE A 42 -15.46 12.16 43.78
CA PHE A 42 -15.45 10.74 43.39
C PHE A 42 -16.58 10.31 42.45
N TYR A 43 -17.64 11.11 42.35
CA TYR A 43 -18.77 10.82 41.45
C TYR A 43 -18.65 11.43 40.06
N SER A 44 -17.78 12.41 39.90
CA SER A 44 -17.58 13.06 38.58
C SER A 44 -16.56 12.34 37.68
N GLU A 45 -15.51 11.74 38.29
CA GLU A 45 -14.48 11.04 37.52
C GLU A 45 -14.96 9.71 36.93
N LYS A 46 -15.82 8.96 37.66
CA LYS A 46 -16.37 7.72 37.09
C LYS A 46 -17.25 7.93 35.85
N LYS A 47 -17.94 9.08 35.77
CA LYS A 47 -18.75 9.38 34.58
C LYS A 47 -17.92 9.81 33.39
N GLN A 48 -16.75 10.41 33.60
CA GLN A 48 -15.84 10.79 32.54
C GLN A 48 -15.01 9.58 32.01
N GLU A 49 -14.67 8.60 32.87
CA GLU A 49 -14.02 7.36 32.43
C GLU A 49 -14.98 6.43 31.65
N GLU A 50 -16.27 6.41 31.99
CA GLU A 50 -17.28 5.64 31.26
C GLU A 50 -17.62 6.27 29.89
N GLU A 51 -17.51 7.59 29.73
CA GLU A 51 -17.67 8.26 28.42
C GLU A 51 -16.43 8.19 27.53
N GLN A 52 -15.23 8.06 28.11
CA GLN A 52 -13.99 7.91 27.33
C GLN A 52 -13.75 6.49 26.83
N ASN A 53 -14.43 5.50 27.38
CA ASN A 53 -14.29 4.10 26.95
C ASN A 53 -15.45 3.62 26.07
N LYS A 54 -16.18 4.52 25.47
CA LYS A 54 -16.95 4.22 24.28
C LYS A 54 -15.91 4.02 23.15
N GLU A 55 -15.52 2.78 22.95
CA GLU A 55 -14.83 2.37 21.74
C GLU A 55 -15.58 3.01 20.57
N ILE A 56 -14.98 4.04 19.98
CA ILE A 56 -15.50 4.64 18.75
C ILE A 56 -15.27 3.51 17.74
N ILE A 57 -16.28 2.64 17.57
CA ILE A 57 -16.33 1.69 16.48
C ILE A 57 -16.30 2.58 15.25
N ALA A 58 -15.11 2.73 14.68
CA ALA A 58 -14.96 3.44 13.42
C ALA A 58 -15.97 2.81 12.46
N PRO A 59 -16.78 3.61 11.76
CA PRO A 59 -17.69 3.06 10.77
C PRO A 59 -16.87 2.13 9.87
N PRO A 60 -17.42 0.99 9.44
CA PRO A 60 -16.73 0.08 8.56
C PRO A 60 -16.12 0.88 7.40
N PRO A 61 -14.91 0.59 6.97
CA PRO A 61 -14.24 1.36 5.93
C PRO A 61 -15.17 1.43 4.72
N TYR A 62 -15.50 2.65 4.32
CA TYR A 62 -16.32 2.90 3.14
C TYR A 62 -15.49 2.50 1.92
N ARG A 63 -15.84 1.38 1.29
CA ARG A 63 -15.14 0.82 0.14
C ARG A 63 -15.91 1.14 -1.13
N VAL A 64 -15.28 1.82 -2.07
CA VAL A 64 -15.94 2.33 -3.30
C VAL A 64 -15.10 2.16 -4.55
N ALA A 65 -13.80 2.04 -4.40
CA ALA A 65 -12.88 1.93 -5.53
C ALA A 65 -12.92 0.52 -6.14
N THR A 66 -12.63 0.42 -7.41
CA THR A 66 -12.55 -0.86 -8.13
C THR A 66 -11.25 -0.98 -8.92
N MET A 67 -10.79 -2.22 -9.07
CA MET A 67 -9.77 -2.63 -10.04
C MET A 67 -10.35 -3.61 -11.04
N SER A 68 -9.90 -3.58 -12.27
CA SER A 68 -10.28 -4.57 -13.29
C SER A 68 -9.19 -4.74 -14.33
N LEU A 69 -9.26 -5.82 -15.09
CA LEU A 69 -8.42 -6.05 -16.26
C LEU A 69 -9.18 -5.68 -17.54
N SER A 70 -8.47 -5.23 -18.58
CA SER A 70 -9.03 -4.96 -19.89
C SER A 70 -8.08 -5.40 -21.00
N PRO A 71 -8.53 -6.26 -21.93
CA PRO A 71 -9.81 -6.94 -21.89
C PRO A 71 -9.93 -7.90 -20.72
N ASP A 72 -11.14 -8.13 -20.19
CA ASP A 72 -11.45 -9.12 -19.15
C ASP A 72 -11.73 -10.51 -19.74
N GLU A 73 -12.06 -10.58 -21.04
CA GLU A 73 -12.17 -11.80 -21.84
C GLU A 73 -11.55 -11.59 -23.22
N SER A 74 -10.73 -12.51 -23.68
CA SER A 74 -10.15 -12.47 -25.05
C SER A 74 -9.54 -13.80 -25.47
N GLN A 75 -9.24 -13.89 -26.78
CA GLN A 75 -8.58 -15.05 -27.39
C GLN A 75 -7.34 -14.60 -28.17
N TYR A 76 -6.25 -15.37 -28.04
CA TYR A 76 -4.96 -15.07 -28.64
C TYR A 76 -4.37 -16.29 -29.34
N ALA A 77 -3.62 -16.09 -30.40
CA ALA A 77 -2.88 -17.17 -31.06
C ALA A 77 -1.55 -17.45 -30.35
N ILE A 78 -1.08 -18.71 -30.33
CA ILE A 78 0.27 -19.03 -29.88
C ILE A 78 1.31 -18.16 -30.60
N GLY A 79 2.20 -17.52 -29.81
CA GLY A 79 3.23 -16.59 -30.26
C GLY A 79 2.77 -15.17 -30.47
N GLU A 80 1.49 -14.88 -30.30
CA GLU A 80 0.95 -13.52 -30.35
C GLU A 80 1.42 -12.71 -29.15
N ILE A 81 1.74 -11.43 -29.42
CA ILE A 81 2.03 -10.43 -28.39
C ILE A 81 0.79 -9.57 -28.22
N PHE A 82 0.33 -9.43 -26.99
CA PHE A 82 -0.87 -8.68 -26.66
C PHE A 82 -0.68 -7.89 -25.36
N ILE A 83 -1.62 -7.03 -25.05
CA ILE A 83 -1.59 -6.18 -23.87
C ILE A 83 -2.86 -6.43 -23.03
N VAL A 84 -2.67 -6.49 -21.72
CA VAL A 84 -3.77 -6.40 -20.74
C VAL A 84 -3.53 -5.18 -19.88
N ASP A 85 -4.48 -4.26 -19.90
CA ASP A 85 -4.47 -3.06 -19.06
C ASP A 85 -5.03 -3.39 -17.68
N VAL A 86 -4.39 -2.87 -16.64
CA VAL A 86 -4.94 -2.78 -15.29
C VAL A 86 -5.64 -1.44 -15.17
N LEU A 87 -6.94 -1.47 -14.93
CA LEU A 87 -7.77 -0.29 -14.80
C LEU A 87 -8.14 -0.04 -13.34
N ILE A 88 -8.20 1.22 -12.94
CA ILE A 88 -8.73 1.64 -11.63
C ILE A 88 -9.84 2.68 -11.79
N ASN A 89 -10.79 2.62 -10.87
CA ASN A 89 -11.83 3.64 -10.71
C ASN A 89 -11.99 3.93 -9.22
N THR A 90 -11.74 5.16 -8.81
CA THR A 90 -11.82 5.58 -7.40
C THR A 90 -13.22 6.03 -7.00
N ASN A 91 -14.16 6.07 -7.96
CA ASN A 91 -15.52 6.58 -7.77
C ASN A 91 -15.53 7.98 -7.12
N LYS A 92 -14.66 8.88 -7.59
CA LYS A 92 -14.42 10.25 -7.09
C LYS A 92 -13.81 10.34 -5.68
N GLU A 93 -13.46 9.21 -5.06
CA GLU A 93 -12.74 9.26 -3.79
C GLU A 93 -11.27 9.61 -4.04
N PRO A 94 -10.72 10.64 -3.39
CA PRO A 94 -9.31 10.96 -3.50
C PRO A 94 -8.45 9.87 -2.83
N ILE A 95 -7.43 9.36 -3.54
CA ILE A 95 -6.57 8.29 -3.08
C ILE A 95 -5.11 8.74 -2.95
N ASP A 96 -4.35 8.04 -2.11
CA ASP A 96 -2.95 8.29 -1.84
C ASP A 96 -2.04 7.31 -2.57
N GLY A 97 -2.55 6.11 -2.88
CA GLY A 97 -1.79 5.07 -3.56
C GLY A 97 -2.62 3.85 -3.94
N VAL A 98 -2.03 3.03 -4.80
CA VAL A 98 -2.55 1.75 -5.25
C VAL A 98 -1.46 0.70 -5.09
N ASP A 99 -1.79 -0.42 -4.48
CA ASP A 99 -0.91 -1.56 -4.30
C ASP A 99 -1.55 -2.81 -4.90
N ILE A 100 -0.92 -3.35 -5.95
CA ILE A 100 -1.20 -4.68 -6.47
C ILE A 100 -0.16 -5.59 -5.86
N ARG A 101 -0.48 -6.15 -4.67
CA ARG A 101 0.45 -7.02 -3.97
C ARG A 101 0.81 -8.25 -4.79
N TYR A 102 -0.21 -8.88 -5.40
CA TYR A 102 -0.01 -9.89 -6.44
C TYR A 102 -1.15 -9.86 -7.44
N LEU A 103 -0.78 -9.78 -8.72
CA LEU A 103 -1.63 -10.17 -9.83
C LEU A 103 -1.09 -11.52 -10.32
N VAL A 104 -1.90 -12.56 -10.19
CA VAL A 104 -1.52 -13.95 -10.44
C VAL A 104 -1.88 -14.33 -11.86
N PHE A 105 -0.95 -14.94 -12.59
CA PHE A 105 -1.12 -15.44 -13.96
C PHE A 105 -0.56 -16.86 -14.09
N ASP A 106 -0.90 -17.54 -15.19
CA ASP A 106 -0.33 -18.85 -15.52
C ASP A 106 1.01 -18.69 -16.28
N PRO A 107 2.16 -18.97 -15.63
CA PRO A 107 3.48 -18.84 -16.26
C PRO A 107 3.75 -19.87 -17.36
N GLU A 108 2.94 -20.94 -17.46
CA GLU A 108 3.01 -21.90 -18.56
C GLU A 108 2.22 -21.44 -19.79
N ALA A 109 1.19 -20.60 -19.60
CA ALA A 109 0.36 -20.08 -20.68
C ALA A 109 0.95 -18.84 -21.34
N VAL A 110 1.54 -17.93 -20.54
CA VAL A 110 2.02 -16.64 -21.01
C VAL A 110 3.40 -16.27 -20.44
N GLU A 111 4.14 -15.51 -21.21
CA GLU A 111 5.39 -14.86 -20.82
C GLU A 111 5.15 -13.35 -20.72
N ILE A 112 5.52 -12.72 -19.59
CA ILE A 112 5.50 -11.27 -19.45
C ILE A 112 6.71 -10.68 -20.15
N ILE A 113 6.47 -9.71 -21.03
CA ILE A 113 7.52 -9.00 -21.76
C ILE A 113 7.97 -7.80 -20.91
N ASP A 114 9.26 -7.71 -20.67
CA ASP A 114 9.87 -6.60 -19.93
C ASP A 114 9.67 -5.26 -20.63
N SER A 115 9.07 -4.32 -19.93
CA SER A 115 8.80 -2.96 -20.41
C SER A 115 9.91 -1.96 -20.07
N GLU A 116 10.83 -2.30 -19.14
CA GLU A 116 11.87 -1.39 -18.62
C GLU A 116 13.28 -2.00 -18.74
N LYS A 117 13.76 -2.16 -19.96
CA LYS A 117 15.05 -2.85 -20.29
C LYS A 117 16.30 -2.30 -19.59
N ASN A 118 16.21 -1.12 -18.97
CA ASN A 118 17.32 -0.50 -18.26
C ASN A 118 17.35 -0.84 -16.77
N MET A 119 16.34 -1.54 -16.27
CA MET A 119 16.24 -2.01 -14.89
C MET A 119 16.49 -3.53 -14.83
N PRO A 120 17.06 -4.03 -13.72
CA PRO A 120 17.23 -5.47 -13.55
C PRO A 120 15.88 -6.16 -13.31
N GLY A 121 15.68 -7.32 -13.89
CA GLY A 121 14.44 -8.11 -13.77
C GLY A 121 13.46 -7.81 -14.88
N THR A 122 12.23 -8.24 -14.71
CA THR A 122 11.11 -7.98 -15.64
C THR A 122 10.15 -7.03 -14.98
N GLN A 123 9.76 -5.97 -15.68
CA GLN A 123 8.83 -4.95 -15.23
C GLN A 123 7.64 -4.84 -16.19
N ILE A 124 6.49 -4.42 -15.65
CA ILE A 124 5.34 -3.99 -16.43
C ILE A 124 5.41 -2.49 -16.72
N GLU A 125 4.68 -2.02 -17.73
CA GLU A 125 4.60 -0.60 -18.07
C GLU A 125 3.76 0.14 -17.03
N ALA A 126 4.34 1.12 -16.36
CA ALA A 126 3.65 1.97 -15.41
C ALA A 126 2.73 2.97 -16.13
N GLY A 127 1.49 3.11 -15.67
CA GLY A 127 0.59 4.16 -16.14
C GLY A 127 0.98 5.53 -15.60
N ALA A 128 0.38 6.58 -16.16
CA ALA A 128 0.69 7.98 -15.83
C ALA A 128 -0.16 8.55 -14.68
N LEU A 129 -1.01 7.76 -14.05
CA LEU A 129 -1.95 8.27 -13.04
C LEU A 129 -1.27 8.73 -11.75
N MET A 130 -0.15 8.09 -11.39
CA MET A 130 0.60 8.42 -10.19
C MET A 130 2.10 8.53 -10.51
N PRO A 131 2.79 9.56 -9.96
CA PRO A 131 4.16 9.87 -10.38
C PRO A 131 5.24 8.98 -9.77
N VAL A 132 4.94 8.23 -8.70
CA VAL A 132 5.98 7.50 -7.96
C VAL A 132 5.66 6.02 -7.94
N THR A 133 6.48 5.23 -8.65
CA THR A 133 6.44 3.77 -8.59
C THR A 133 7.26 3.29 -7.38
N MET A 134 6.62 2.55 -6.49
CA MET A 134 7.23 2.00 -5.27
C MET A 134 7.71 0.56 -5.46
N ALA A 135 6.99 -0.20 -6.28
CA ALA A 135 7.36 -1.56 -6.66
C ALA A 135 6.94 -1.82 -8.11
N ASN A 136 7.75 -2.57 -8.83
CA ASN A 136 7.45 -3.05 -10.19
C ASN A 136 8.31 -4.29 -10.45
N GLU A 137 7.78 -5.46 -10.13
CA GLU A 137 8.52 -6.73 -10.18
C GLU A 137 7.63 -7.84 -10.74
N VAL A 138 8.17 -8.64 -11.62
CA VAL A 138 7.52 -9.85 -12.16
C VAL A 138 8.31 -11.09 -11.76
N ASP A 139 7.69 -11.97 -11.00
CA ASP A 139 8.13 -13.34 -10.80
C ASP A 139 7.53 -14.22 -11.90
N GLN A 140 8.21 -14.31 -13.04
CA GLN A 140 7.76 -15.11 -14.17
C GLN A 140 7.57 -16.59 -13.83
N LYS A 141 8.41 -17.16 -12.95
CA LYS A 141 8.30 -18.58 -12.55
C LYS A 141 7.18 -18.83 -11.58
N GLY A 142 6.97 -17.93 -10.64
CA GLY A 142 5.89 -18.00 -9.67
C GLY A 142 4.55 -17.50 -10.19
N GLY A 143 4.50 -16.94 -11.41
CA GLY A 143 3.27 -16.41 -12.02
C GLY A 143 2.69 -15.22 -11.24
N LYS A 144 3.53 -14.27 -10.79
CA LYS A 144 3.11 -13.17 -9.95
C LYS A 144 3.68 -11.84 -10.40
N ILE A 145 2.87 -10.81 -10.36
CA ILE A 145 3.26 -9.42 -10.58
C ILE A 145 3.02 -8.65 -9.29
N LEU A 146 4.05 -7.95 -8.80
CA LEU A 146 3.99 -6.97 -7.73
C LEU A 146 4.13 -5.59 -8.34
N PHE A 147 3.13 -4.73 -8.17
CA PHE A 147 3.18 -3.37 -8.70
C PHE A 147 2.46 -2.38 -7.78
N SER A 148 3.14 -1.28 -7.43
CA SER A 148 2.52 -0.23 -6.63
C SER A 148 2.99 1.16 -7.03
N GLN A 149 2.06 2.11 -6.97
CA GLN A 149 2.32 3.53 -7.17
C GLN A 149 1.66 4.37 -6.09
N ILE A 150 2.26 5.51 -5.81
CA ILE A 150 1.73 6.51 -4.87
C ILE A 150 1.75 7.91 -5.50
N VAL A 151 0.90 8.76 -4.98
CA VAL A 151 0.96 10.20 -5.24
C VAL A 151 2.13 10.84 -4.49
N SER A 152 2.55 12.04 -4.88
CA SER A 152 3.63 12.77 -4.22
C SER A 152 3.20 14.19 -3.86
N GLY A 153 3.91 14.84 -2.94
CA GLY A 153 3.76 16.26 -2.65
C GLY A 153 2.44 16.69 -2.00
N GLY A 154 1.68 15.76 -1.43
CA GLY A 154 0.38 16.06 -0.80
C GLY A 154 -0.78 16.17 -1.79
N GLU A 155 -0.52 15.94 -3.08
CA GLU A 155 -1.58 15.76 -4.08
C GLU A 155 -2.28 14.42 -3.86
N ARG A 156 -3.52 14.31 -4.34
CA ARG A 156 -4.29 13.08 -4.30
C ARG A 156 -4.93 12.86 -5.66
N PHE A 157 -4.95 11.62 -6.09
CA PHE A 157 -5.57 11.24 -7.36
C PHE A 157 -7.03 10.85 -7.15
N GLN A 158 -7.90 11.20 -8.10
CA GLN A 158 -9.29 10.74 -8.15
C GLN A 158 -9.79 10.66 -9.59
N ASN A 159 -10.65 9.71 -9.86
CA ASN A 159 -11.36 9.59 -11.14
C ASN A 159 -12.79 9.07 -10.92
N ASN A 160 -13.57 9.04 -12.01
CA ASN A 160 -14.95 8.52 -11.99
C ASN A 160 -15.22 7.57 -13.15
N THR A 161 -14.18 7.20 -13.87
CA THR A 161 -14.19 6.25 -14.98
C THR A 161 -13.02 5.32 -14.83
N ASN A 162 -13.04 4.19 -15.48
CA ASN A 162 -11.91 3.29 -15.53
C ASN A 162 -10.76 3.96 -16.30
N GLU A 163 -9.61 4.10 -15.65
CA GLU A 163 -8.40 4.64 -16.26
C GLU A 163 -7.23 3.67 -16.11
N VAL A 164 -6.30 3.69 -17.07
CA VAL A 164 -5.18 2.77 -17.13
C VAL A 164 -4.16 3.10 -16.04
N PHE A 165 -4.04 2.20 -15.07
CA PHE A 165 -3.07 2.26 -13.99
C PHE A 165 -1.72 1.62 -14.38
N ALA A 166 -1.76 0.50 -15.13
CA ALA A 166 -0.58 -0.17 -15.66
C ALA A 166 -0.93 -0.95 -16.93
N ARG A 167 0.09 -1.29 -17.75
CA ARG A 167 -0.04 -2.17 -18.90
C ARG A 167 0.87 -3.36 -18.78
N ILE A 168 0.35 -4.52 -19.12
CA ILE A 168 1.08 -5.76 -19.04
C ILE A 168 1.23 -6.29 -20.47
N HIS A 169 2.45 -6.22 -20.99
CA HIS A 169 2.79 -6.78 -22.29
C HIS A 169 3.05 -8.27 -22.13
N MET A 170 2.35 -9.09 -22.88
CA MET A 170 2.41 -10.55 -22.77
C MET A 170 2.62 -11.21 -24.13
N LYS A 171 3.20 -12.41 -24.10
CA LYS A 171 3.30 -13.32 -25.24
C LYS A 171 2.64 -14.63 -24.88
N ALA A 172 1.72 -15.08 -25.74
CA ALA A 172 1.09 -16.39 -25.65
C ALA A 172 2.08 -17.50 -25.96
N ILE A 173 2.28 -18.48 -25.08
CA ILE A 173 3.29 -19.55 -25.24
C ILE A 173 2.72 -20.95 -25.29
N LYS A 174 1.54 -21.22 -24.71
CA LYS A 174 0.91 -22.54 -24.66
C LYS A 174 -0.60 -22.41 -24.88
N SER A 175 -1.17 -23.29 -25.72
CA SER A 175 -2.62 -23.31 -25.97
C SER A 175 -3.41 -23.85 -24.76
N GLY A 176 -4.59 -23.30 -24.58
CA GLY A 176 -5.57 -23.67 -23.55
C GLY A 176 -6.17 -22.44 -22.84
N PRO A 177 -7.17 -22.68 -22.00
CA PRO A 177 -7.75 -21.64 -21.14
C PRO A 177 -6.79 -21.26 -20.03
N TRP A 178 -6.75 -19.97 -19.69
CA TRP A 178 -6.00 -19.47 -18.55
C TRP A 178 -6.69 -18.24 -17.95
N ASN A 179 -6.34 -17.91 -16.71
CA ASN A 179 -6.93 -16.80 -16.00
C ASN A 179 -5.85 -15.89 -15.41
N MET A 180 -6.20 -14.62 -15.24
CA MET A 180 -5.42 -13.68 -14.47
C MET A 180 -6.29 -13.10 -13.36
N SER A 181 -5.79 -13.09 -12.12
CA SER A 181 -6.60 -12.67 -10.97
C SER A 181 -5.78 -11.85 -9.98
N PHE A 182 -6.41 -10.86 -9.39
CA PHE A 182 -5.83 -10.15 -8.25
C PHE A 182 -5.86 -11.04 -7.00
N ASP A 183 -4.79 -11.01 -6.21
CA ASP A 183 -4.83 -11.49 -4.83
C ASP A 183 -5.64 -10.46 -4.03
N PHE A 184 -6.94 -10.72 -3.90
CA PHE A 184 -7.90 -9.83 -3.27
C PHE A 184 -8.92 -10.62 -2.48
N THR A 185 -9.06 -10.26 -1.21
CA THR A 185 -10.08 -10.79 -0.30
C THR A 185 -10.86 -9.62 0.29
N PRO A 186 -12.19 -9.56 0.14
CA PRO A 186 -12.97 -8.49 0.73
C PRO A 186 -12.67 -8.27 2.21
N ASN A 187 -12.34 -7.04 2.60
CA ASN A 187 -11.95 -6.61 3.95
C ASN A 187 -10.57 -7.07 4.46
N ALA A 188 -9.75 -7.73 3.68
CA ALA A 188 -8.33 -7.90 3.97
C ALA A 188 -7.59 -6.57 3.76
N THR A 189 -6.37 -6.46 4.28
CA THR A 189 -5.49 -5.28 4.15
C THR A 189 -4.06 -5.67 3.80
N ASN A 190 -3.81 -6.96 3.54
CA ASN A 190 -2.50 -7.53 3.22
C ASN A 190 -2.46 -8.10 1.79
N ASP A 191 -3.36 -7.69 0.95
CA ASP A 191 -3.57 -8.08 -0.44
C ASP A 191 -3.61 -6.84 -1.35
N ALA A 192 -4.26 -6.92 -2.53
CA ALA A 192 -4.44 -5.76 -3.39
C ALA A 192 -5.32 -4.70 -2.71
N ASN A 193 -4.87 -3.44 -2.73
CA ASN A 193 -5.63 -2.36 -2.11
C ASN A 193 -5.47 -1.00 -2.82
N ILE A 194 -6.46 -0.12 -2.56
CA ILE A 194 -6.44 1.29 -2.94
C ILE A 194 -6.59 2.10 -1.67
N THR A 195 -5.62 2.97 -1.39
CA THR A 195 -5.51 3.66 -0.10
C THR A 195 -6.00 5.09 -0.18
N SER A 196 -6.88 5.47 0.73
CA SER A 196 -7.35 6.84 0.97
C SER A 196 -7.18 7.18 2.46
N LEU A 197 -6.35 8.19 2.78
CA LEU A 197 -6.04 8.62 4.17
C LEU A 197 -5.66 7.43 5.08
N GLY A 198 -4.81 6.53 4.57
CA GLY A 198 -4.33 5.37 5.30
C GLY A 198 -5.37 4.25 5.48
N LYS A 199 -6.52 4.33 4.81
CA LYS A 199 -7.57 3.30 4.82
C LYS A 199 -7.67 2.65 3.45
N ASP A 200 -7.81 1.33 3.42
CA ASP A 200 -8.13 0.62 2.20
C ASP A 200 -9.59 0.84 1.81
N ILE A 201 -9.81 1.34 0.59
CA ILE A 201 -11.14 1.63 0.01
C ILE A 201 -11.48 0.75 -1.19
N LEU A 202 -10.66 -0.27 -1.49
CA LEU A 202 -10.94 -1.19 -2.58
C LEU A 202 -12.17 -2.05 -2.27
N PHE A 203 -13.20 -1.90 -3.08
CA PHE A 203 -14.47 -2.65 -2.97
C PHE A 203 -14.42 -3.96 -3.73
N GLN A 204 -13.84 -3.95 -4.93
CA GLN A 204 -13.82 -5.08 -5.85
C GLN A 204 -12.57 -5.06 -6.73
N ALA A 205 -11.98 -6.24 -6.95
CA ALA A 205 -10.96 -6.47 -7.95
C ALA A 205 -11.43 -7.60 -8.89
N GLN A 206 -11.58 -7.28 -10.18
CA GLN A 206 -12.05 -8.21 -11.20
C GLN A 206 -10.90 -8.67 -12.08
N GLY A 207 -10.63 -9.97 -12.08
CA GLY A 207 -9.68 -10.62 -12.98
C GLY A 207 -10.19 -10.79 -14.41
N GLY A 208 -9.45 -11.53 -15.22
CA GLY A 208 -9.82 -11.86 -16.59
C GLY A 208 -9.69 -13.34 -16.91
N SER A 209 -10.44 -13.80 -17.93
CA SER A 209 -10.44 -15.17 -18.45
C SER A 209 -10.08 -15.17 -19.94
N TYR A 210 -9.14 -15.99 -20.34
CA TYR A 210 -8.55 -15.93 -21.66
C TYR A 210 -8.39 -17.33 -22.27
N GLU A 211 -8.33 -17.40 -23.58
CA GLU A 211 -8.08 -18.62 -24.35
C GLU A 211 -6.89 -18.41 -25.29
N ILE A 212 -5.94 -19.33 -25.29
CA ILE A 212 -4.88 -19.36 -26.28
C ILE A 212 -5.13 -20.53 -27.24
N TYR A 213 -5.31 -20.24 -28.53
CA TYR A 213 -5.51 -21.27 -29.54
C TYR A 213 -4.25 -21.57 -30.33
N GLY A 214 -4.11 -22.85 -30.75
CA GLY A 214 -3.05 -23.28 -31.67
C GLY A 214 -3.28 -22.70 -33.06
N LYS A 215 -2.18 -22.48 -33.82
CA LYS A 215 -2.24 -22.18 -35.24
C LYS A 215 -2.55 -23.43 -36.04
#